data_67164d0ca6f501e243c10db75fbca416
#
_entry.id   67164d0ca6f501e243c10db75fbca416
#
_cell.length_a   1.000
_cell.length_b   1.000
_cell.length_c   1.000
_cell.angle_alpha   90.00
_cell.angle_beta   90.00
_cell.angle_gamma   90.00
#
_symmetry.space_group_name_H-M   'P 1'
#
loop_
_entity.id
_entity.type
_entity.pdbx_description
1 polymer ?
#
loop_
_entity_poly.entity_id
_entity_poly.type
_entity_poly.pdbx_seq_one_letter_code
_entity_poly.pdbx_strand_id
1 'polypeptide(L)'
;MLIIGVWGFLFAALVYGILFAIFRKQKEDFRKDSNENVIVSPVNGRVYKIEKNVDHEFFGKDMTSVLIQVPFWKEFGLFFPVKSEIHDVQASCDSCLDHLVKFRLVNGMDIGLAVGQNILRLAPQIMVLPGDRGKQKVNFGFLPMGGEVRVFIPSALEVLINEKDEVVAGQGILAGIPTDIEEK
;
A
#
# COMPACT_ATOMS: atom_id res chain seq x y z
N MET A 1 40.71 -3.51 -31.23
CA MET A 1 39.37 -4.12 -31.09
C MET A 1 39.10 -4.75 -29.71
N LEU A 2 40.09 -5.37 -29.05
CA LEU A 2 39.98 -5.97 -27.72
C LEU A 2 39.67 -4.95 -26.58
N ILE A 3 40.24 -3.75 -26.64
CA ILE A 3 40.09 -2.73 -25.60
C ILE A 3 38.65 -2.21 -25.50
N ILE A 4 37.99 -2.03 -26.64
CA ILE A 4 36.57 -1.55 -26.68
C ILE A 4 35.64 -2.60 -26.05
N GLY A 5 35.91 -3.89 -26.24
CA GLY A 5 35.13 -4.98 -25.65
C GLY A 5 35.23 -5.02 -24.12
N VAL A 6 36.43 -4.79 -23.56
CA VAL A 6 36.64 -4.77 -22.11
C VAL A 6 35.88 -3.62 -21.44
N TRP A 7 35.95 -2.42 -22.01
CA TRP A 7 35.21 -1.26 -21.49
C TRP A 7 33.69 -1.43 -21.56
N GLY A 8 33.19 -2.02 -22.68
CA GLY A 8 31.78 -2.35 -22.81
C GLY A 8 31.29 -3.34 -21.76
N PHE A 9 32.10 -4.37 -21.46
CA PHE A 9 31.79 -5.35 -20.44
C PHE A 9 31.77 -4.74 -19.03
N LEU A 10 32.75 -3.90 -18.69
CA LEU A 10 32.79 -3.19 -17.40
C LEU A 10 31.59 -2.25 -17.23
N PHE A 11 31.19 -1.54 -18.28
CA PHE A 11 30.02 -0.68 -18.25
C PHE A 11 28.73 -1.51 -18.03
N ALA A 12 28.55 -2.60 -18.75
CA ALA A 12 27.41 -3.49 -18.59
C ALA A 12 27.34 -4.11 -17.18
N ALA A 13 28.49 -4.52 -16.63
CA ALA A 13 28.57 -5.04 -15.25
C ALA A 13 28.23 -3.97 -14.21
N LEU A 14 28.67 -2.72 -14.42
CA LEU A 14 28.30 -1.60 -13.55
C LEU A 14 26.81 -1.34 -13.57
N VAL A 15 26.20 -1.25 -14.77
CA VAL A 15 24.75 -1.04 -14.93
C VAL A 15 23.96 -2.17 -14.29
N TYR A 16 24.38 -3.43 -14.51
CA TYR A 16 23.75 -4.59 -13.86
C TYR A 16 23.86 -4.54 -12.35
N GLY A 17 25.04 -4.18 -11.81
CA GLY A 17 25.24 -4.02 -10.37
C GLY A 17 24.35 -2.94 -9.75
N ILE A 18 24.18 -1.81 -10.43
CA ILE A 18 23.29 -0.73 -10.01
C ILE A 18 21.83 -1.21 -10.02
N LEU A 19 21.39 -1.84 -11.11
CA LEU A 19 20.05 -2.41 -11.21
C LEU A 19 19.80 -3.46 -10.13
N PHE A 20 20.76 -4.36 -9.91
CA PHE A 20 20.64 -5.37 -8.86
C PHE A 20 20.54 -4.75 -7.47
N ALA A 21 21.29 -3.68 -7.17
CA ALA A 21 21.23 -2.99 -5.89
C ALA A 21 19.87 -2.28 -5.69
N ILE A 22 19.31 -1.67 -6.76
CA ILE A 22 18.02 -0.98 -6.71
C ILE A 22 16.87 -1.98 -6.54
N PHE A 23 16.91 -3.11 -7.27
CA PHE A 23 15.83 -4.10 -7.25
C PHE A 23 16.04 -5.24 -6.23
N ARG A 24 17.08 -5.14 -5.41
CA ARG A 24 17.30 -6.11 -4.34
C ARG A 24 16.17 -6.01 -3.33
N LYS A 25 15.37 -7.07 -3.18
CA LYS A 25 14.37 -7.18 -2.12
C LYS A 25 15.06 -7.01 -0.77
N GLN A 26 14.67 -5.99 -0.02
CA GLN A 26 15.01 -5.95 1.41
C GLN A 26 14.34 -7.16 2.06
N LYS A 27 15.11 -7.97 2.80
CA LYS A 27 14.53 -8.98 3.68
C LYS A 27 13.77 -8.25 4.76
N GLU A 28 12.47 -8.10 4.56
CA GLU A 28 11.59 -7.66 5.61
C GLU A 28 11.50 -8.82 6.62
N ASP A 29 12.04 -8.60 7.80
CA ASP A 29 11.74 -9.45 8.95
C ASP A 29 10.26 -9.21 9.28
N PHE A 30 9.39 -10.01 8.66
CA PHE A 30 8.00 -10.12 9.06
C PHE A 30 7.99 -10.70 10.47
N ARG A 31 8.14 -9.81 11.48
CA ARG A 31 7.92 -10.20 12.87
C ARG A 31 6.54 -10.85 12.95
N LYS A 32 6.51 -12.03 13.53
CA LYS A 32 5.37 -12.94 13.64
C LYS A 32 4.13 -12.34 14.35
N ASP A 33 4.27 -11.18 14.94
CA ASP A 33 3.21 -10.52 15.69
C ASP A 33 2.32 -9.70 14.77
N SER A 34 1.34 -10.36 14.17
CA SER A 34 0.19 -9.67 13.59
C SER A 34 -0.67 -9.17 14.75
N ASN A 35 -0.58 -7.89 15.05
CA ASN A 35 -1.48 -7.24 15.99
C ASN A 35 -2.81 -7.04 15.26
N GLU A 36 -3.81 -7.91 15.51
CA GLU A 36 -5.09 -7.89 14.80
C GLU A 36 -5.89 -6.59 15.05
N ASN A 37 -5.50 -5.82 16.09
CA ASN A 37 -6.20 -4.62 16.52
C ASN A 37 -5.61 -3.31 15.94
N VAL A 38 -4.77 -3.39 14.92
CA VAL A 38 -4.18 -2.20 14.29
C VAL A 38 -4.27 -2.30 12.77
N ILE A 39 -4.48 -1.14 12.14
CA ILE A 39 -4.38 -0.97 10.71
C ILE A 39 -2.94 -0.59 10.40
N VAL A 40 -2.25 -1.40 9.59
CA VAL A 40 -0.87 -1.14 9.18
C VAL A 40 -0.80 -0.57 7.76
N SER A 41 0.31 0.05 7.45
CA SER A 41 0.56 0.57 6.11
C SER A 41 0.55 -0.56 5.06
N PRO A 42 -0.22 -0.41 3.97
CA PRO A 42 -0.24 -1.37 2.88
C PRO A 42 1.00 -1.27 1.97
N VAL A 43 1.80 -0.22 2.11
CA VAL A 43 2.94 0.08 1.23
C VAL A 43 4.13 0.64 1.98
N ASN A 44 5.31 0.54 1.35
CA ASN A 44 6.51 1.23 1.79
C ASN A 44 6.52 2.65 1.23
N GLY A 45 6.54 3.66 2.07
CA GLY A 45 6.50 5.03 1.57
C GLY A 45 6.67 6.09 2.63
N ARG A 46 6.22 7.28 2.30
CA ARG A 46 6.16 8.42 3.22
C ARG A 46 4.76 9.01 3.21
N VAL A 47 4.23 9.28 4.38
CA VAL A 47 2.95 9.98 4.51
C VAL A 47 3.11 11.40 4.02
N TYR A 48 2.36 11.73 2.98
CA TYR A 48 2.42 13.06 2.36
C TYR A 48 1.38 14.00 2.95
N LYS A 49 0.14 13.48 3.14
CA LYS A 49 -0.98 14.29 3.63
C LYS A 49 -1.98 13.43 4.39
N ILE A 50 -2.61 14.03 5.41
CA ILE A 50 -3.71 13.43 6.15
C ILE A 50 -4.89 14.40 6.08
N GLU A 51 -6.02 13.94 5.54
CA GLU A 51 -7.25 14.72 5.41
C GLU A 51 -8.35 14.04 6.21
N LYS A 52 -8.98 14.79 7.13
CA LYS A 52 -10.08 14.30 7.96
C LYS A 52 -11.42 14.68 7.34
N ASN A 53 -12.45 13.89 7.65
CA ASN A 53 -13.84 14.13 7.22
C ASN A 53 -13.97 14.25 5.70
N VAL A 54 -13.35 13.29 4.99
CA VAL A 54 -13.44 13.19 3.54
C VAL A 54 -14.60 12.26 3.18
N ASP A 55 -15.49 12.75 2.34
CA ASP A 55 -16.54 11.92 1.74
C ASP A 55 -16.03 11.36 0.42
N HIS A 56 -16.18 10.05 0.23
CA HIS A 56 -15.80 9.38 -1.00
C HIS A 56 -16.97 8.51 -1.49
N GLU A 57 -17.34 8.65 -2.76
CA GLU A 57 -18.50 7.97 -3.34
C GLU A 57 -18.46 6.44 -3.16
N PHE A 58 -17.28 5.84 -3.33
CA PHE A 58 -17.08 4.39 -3.23
C PHE A 58 -16.86 3.89 -1.79
N PHE A 59 -16.15 4.65 -0.95
CA PHE A 59 -15.79 4.20 0.40
C PHE A 59 -16.77 4.62 1.47
N GLY A 60 -17.57 5.66 1.23
CA GLY A 60 -18.57 6.19 2.16
C GLY A 60 -18.23 7.59 2.65
N LYS A 61 -18.95 8.01 3.69
CA LYS A 61 -18.81 9.33 4.30
C LYS A 61 -17.98 9.26 5.56
N ASP A 62 -17.47 10.41 5.97
CA ASP A 62 -16.80 10.60 7.26
C ASP A 62 -15.53 9.73 7.40
N MET A 63 -14.69 9.75 6.37
CA MET A 63 -13.44 9.01 6.33
C MET A 63 -12.23 9.91 6.59
N THR A 64 -11.21 9.37 7.21
CA THR A 64 -9.88 9.99 7.25
C THR A 64 -9.03 9.39 6.12
N SER A 65 -8.54 10.25 5.24
CA SER A 65 -7.71 9.88 4.11
C SER A 65 -6.23 10.08 4.45
N VAL A 66 -5.44 9.02 4.36
CA VAL A 66 -3.99 9.05 4.53
C VAL A 66 -3.32 8.81 3.19
N LEU A 67 -2.70 9.85 2.62
CA LEU A 67 -1.98 9.79 1.35
C LEU A 67 -0.52 9.40 1.61
N ILE A 68 -0.11 8.27 1.03
CA ILE A 68 1.26 7.73 1.13
C ILE A 68 1.90 7.79 -0.25
N GLN A 69 3.05 8.42 -0.34
CA GLN A 69 3.85 8.44 -1.55
C GLN A 69 4.90 7.33 -1.52
N VAL A 70 4.88 6.47 -2.54
CA VAL A 70 5.80 5.34 -2.71
C VAL A 70 6.88 5.72 -3.71
N PRO A 71 8.15 5.88 -3.28
CA PRO A 71 9.25 6.20 -4.18
C PRO A 71 9.58 5.02 -5.10
N PHE A 72 10.08 5.30 -6.30
CA PHE A 72 10.40 4.28 -7.32
C PHE A 72 11.55 3.33 -6.96
N TRP A 73 12.29 3.59 -5.88
CA TRP A 73 13.39 2.73 -5.40
C TRP A 73 13.03 1.87 -4.19
N LYS A 74 11.80 2.00 -3.65
CA LYS A 74 11.31 1.16 -2.57
C LYS A 74 10.56 -0.06 -3.11
N GLU A 75 10.24 -1.02 -2.26
CA GLU A 75 9.45 -2.19 -2.63
C GLU A 75 8.04 -1.80 -3.09
N PHE A 76 7.56 -2.45 -4.15
CA PHE A 76 6.32 -2.10 -4.84
C PHE A 76 5.13 -3.00 -4.48
N GLY A 77 5.27 -3.86 -3.47
CA GLY A 77 4.18 -4.73 -3.02
C GLY A 77 3.04 -3.95 -2.39
N LEU A 78 1.81 -4.41 -2.64
CA LEU A 78 0.60 -3.98 -1.93
C LEU A 78 0.21 -5.07 -0.94
N PHE A 79 0.07 -4.72 0.33
CA PHE A 79 -0.16 -5.68 1.41
C PHE A 79 -1.48 -5.40 2.12
N PHE A 80 -2.14 -6.46 2.58
CA PHE A 80 -3.34 -6.31 3.40
C PHE A 80 -3.04 -5.47 4.65
N PRO A 81 -3.75 -4.34 4.86
CA PRO A 81 -3.51 -3.46 6.00
C PRO A 81 -4.02 -4.07 7.32
N VAL A 82 -4.96 -4.97 7.22
CA VAL A 82 -5.59 -5.65 8.36
C VAL A 82 -6.14 -7.00 7.89
N LYS A 83 -6.42 -7.91 8.82
CA LYS A 83 -7.16 -9.15 8.50
C LYS A 83 -8.58 -8.79 8.08
N SER A 84 -8.92 -9.05 6.83
CA SER A 84 -10.16 -8.59 6.22
C SER A 84 -10.58 -9.46 5.04
N GLU A 85 -11.83 -9.26 4.62
CA GLU A 85 -12.37 -9.78 3.37
C GLU A 85 -12.43 -8.65 2.35
N ILE A 86 -12.11 -8.91 1.10
CA ILE A 86 -12.30 -7.97 0.01
C ILE A 86 -13.80 -7.85 -0.26
N HIS A 87 -14.37 -6.68 0.01
CA HIS A 87 -15.79 -6.44 -0.20
C HIS A 87 -16.07 -6.07 -1.64
N ASP A 88 -15.26 -5.18 -2.22
CA ASP A 88 -15.41 -4.72 -3.60
C ASP A 88 -14.08 -4.27 -4.19
N VAL A 89 -13.94 -4.40 -5.51
CA VAL A 89 -12.78 -3.96 -6.28
C VAL A 89 -13.25 -3.25 -7.52
N GLN A 90 -12.91 -1.98 -7.65
CA GLN A 90 -13.20 -1.21 -8.84
C GLN A 90 -11.90 -0.92 -9.59
N ALA A 91 -11.80 -1.44 -10.81
CA ALA A 91 -10.70 -1.11 -11.70
C ALA A 91 -10.85 0.34 -12.20
N SER A 92 -9.71 0.97 -12.50
CA SER A 92 -9.68 2.29 -13.11
C SER A 92 -10.62 2.37 -14.32
N CYS A 93 -11.50 3.37 -14.31
CA CYS A 93 -12.27 3.78 -15.48
C CYS A 93 -11.51 4.91 -16.20
N ASP A 94 -11.79 5.17 -17.48
CA ASP A 94 -11.12 6.22 -18.28
C ASP A 94 -11.14 7.61 -17.65
N SER A 95 -12.06 7.85 -16.72
CA SER A 95 -12.19 9.11 -15.97
C SER A 95 -11.57 9.08 -14.56
N CYS A 96 -11.31 7.88 -13.99
CA CYS A 96 -10.75 7.70 -12.65
C CYS A 96 -9.46 6.89 -12.77
N LEU A 97 -8.32 7.53 -12.54
CA LEU A 97 -6.99 6.93 -12.67
C LEU A 97 -6.65 5.95 -11.52
N ASP A 98 -7.53 5.82 -10.53
CA ASP A 98 -7.27 5.06 -9.32
C ASP A 98 -7.96 3.69 -9.32
N HIS A 99 -7.24 2.66 -8.92
CA HIS A 99 -7.82 1.36 -8.59
C HIS A 99 -8.29 1.41 -7.14
N LEU A 100 -9.57 1.10 -6.92
CA LEU A 100 -10.21 1.17 -5.62
C LEU A 100 -10.44 -0.23 -5.08
N VAL A 101 -10.01 -0.46 -3.84
CA VAL A 101 -10.22 -1.74 -3.12
C VAL A 101 -10.88 -1.44 -1.79
N LYS A 102 -12.00 -2.07 -1.52
CA LYS A 102 -12.73 -1.97 -0.26
C LYS A 102 -12.52 -3.24 0.55
N PHE A 103 -12.00 -3.08 1.75
CA PHE A 103 -11.79 -4.16 2.72
C PHE A 103 -12.88 -4.10 3.78
N ARG A 104 -13.48 -5.24 4.08
CA ARG A 104 -14.41 -5.39 5.20
C ARG A 104 -13.75 -6.13 6.34
N LEU A 105 -13.68 -5.52 7.50
CA LEU A 105 -13.17 -6.10 8.72
C LEU A 105 -14.18 -7.07 9.32
N VAL A 106 -13.71 -7.91 10.26
CA VAL A 106 -14.55 -8.86 10.98
C VAL A 106 -15.65 -8.17 11.79
N ASN A 107 -15.39 -6.97 12.29
CA ASN A 107 -16.36 -6.13 13.02
C ASN A 107 -17.35 -5.36 12.13
N GLY A 108 -17.34 -5.61 10.81
CA GLY A 108 -18.24 -4.97 9.84
C GLY A 108 -17.82 -3.58 9.37
N MET A 109 -16.72 -3.02 9.90
CA MET A 109 -16.19 -1.75 9.39
C MET A 109 -15.52 -1.91 8.03
N ASP A 110 -15.66 -0.91 7.18
CA ASP A 110 -15.04 -0.88 5.86
C ASP A 110 -13.81 0.06 5.87
N ILE A 111 -12.72 -0.39 5.26
CA ILE A 111 -11.51 0.39 4.99
C ILE A 111 -11.33 0.46 3.48
N GLY A 112 -10.92 1.63 2.99
CA GLY A 112 -10.70 1.87 1.57
C GLY A 112 -9.22 1.96 1.22
N LEU A 113 -8.88 1.50 0.04
CA LEU A 113 -7.57 1.73 -0.58
C LEU A 113 -7.78 2.23 -2.00
N ALA A 114 -7.27 3.42 -2.30
CA ALA A 114 -7.17 3.93 -3.65
C ALA A 114 -5.69 3.91 -4.08
N VAL A 115 -5.41 3.25 -5.18
CA VAL A 115 -4.05 3.09 -5.72
C VAL A 115 -3.96 3.86 -7.02
N GLY A 116 -3.26 5.00 -6.99
CA GLY A 116 -3.06 5.87 -8.12
C GLY A 116 -1.96 5.37 -9.07
N GLN A 117 -2.00 5.88 -10.29
CA GLN A 117 -0.95 5.64 -11.27
C GLN A 117 0.32 6.44 -10.91
N ASN A 118 1.46 5.93 -11.31
CA ASN A 118 2.72 6.64 -11.21
C ASN A 118 2.92 7.66 -12.35
N ILE A 119 4.06 8.37 -12.33
CA ILE A 119 4.45 9.35 -13.37
C ILE A 119 4.49 8.71 -14.78
N LEU A 120 4.82 7.42 -14.88
CA LEU A 120 4.86 6.67 -16.14
C LEU A 120 3.49 6.11 -16.56
N ARG A 121 2.43 6.42 -15.82
CA ARG A 121 1.06 5.91 -16.05
C ARG A 121 0.96 4.39 -16.11
N LEU A 122 1.83 3.69 -15.38
CA LEU A 122 1.75 2.25 -15.24
C LEU A 122 0.63 1.91 -14.27
N ALA A 123 -0.29 1.08 -14.72
CA ALA A 123 -1.42 0.66 -13.89
C ALA A 123 -0.96 -0.26 -12.75
N PRO A 124 -1.48 -0.10 -11.53
CA PRO A 124 -1.28 -1.05 -10.46
C PRO A 124 -1.91 -2.40 -10.83
N GLN A 125 -1.28 -3.48 -10.37
CA GLN A 125 -1.80 -4.83 -10.55
C GLN A 125 -2.43 -5.31 -9.26
N ILE A 126 -3.74 -5.45 -9.25
CA ILE A 126 -4.52 -5.99 -8.13
C ILE A 126 -4.81 -7.46 -8.44
N MET A 127 -4.43 -8.36 -7.53
CA MET A 127 -4.50 -9.81 -7.71
C MET A 127 -5.56 -10.48 -6.83
N VAL A 128 -6.52 -9.70 -6.37
CA VAL A 128 -7.62 -10.19 -5.51
C VAL A 128 -8.96 -9.86 -6.12
N LEU A 129 -9.96 -10.65 -5.77
CA LEU A 129 -11.35 -10.51 -6.20
C LEU A 129 -12.27 -10.28 -4.99
N PRO A 130 -13.47 -9.70 -5.19
CA PRO A 130 -14.48 -9.63 -4.15
C PRO A 130 -14.77 -11.01 -3.56
N GLY A 131 -14.79 -11.11 -2.23
CA GLY A 131 -14.93 -12.35 -1.47
C GLY A 131 -13.61 -12.99 -1.02
N ASP A 132 -12.48 -12.58 -1.56
CA ASP A 132 -11.17 -13.07 -1.10
C ASP A 132 -10.87 -12.60 0.32
N ARG A 133 -10.27 -13.48 1.12
CA ARG A 133 -9.86 -13.19 2.50
C ARG A 133 -8.35 -13.13 2.62
N GLY A 134 -7.87 -12.07 3.23
CA GLY A 134 -6.45 -11.89 3.48
C GLY A 134 -6.13 -11.68 4.95
N LYS A 135 -4.96 -12.19 5.34
CA LYS A 135 -4.35 -11.86 6.63
C LYS A 135 -3.52 -10.59 6.47
N GLN A 136 -3.36 -9.84 7.55
CA GLN A 136 -2.44 -8.71 7.60
C GLN A 136 -1.06 -9.09 7.05
N LYS A 137 -0.42 -8.19 6.30
CA LYS A 137 0.91 -8.37 5.69
C LYS A 137 0.99 -9.36 4.51
N VAL A 138 -0.11 -9.97 4.10
CA VAL A 138 -0.13 -10.79 2.88
C VAL A 138 -0.17 -9.87 1.66
N ASN A 139 0.68 -10.14 0.68
CA ASN A 139 0.69 -9.39 -0.57
C ASN A 139 -0.56 -9.71 -1.40
N PHE A 140 -1.21 -8.68 -1.93
CA PHE A 140 -2.39 -8.82 -2.79
C PHE A 140 -2.25 -8.05 -4.11
N GLY A 141 -1.15 -7.36 -4.31
CA GLY A 141 -0.97 -6.59 -5.52
C GLY A 141 0.42 -6.01 -5.65
N PHE A 142 0.61 -5.28 -6.75
CA PHE A 142 1.89 -4.71 -7.10
C PHE A 142 1.70 -3.31 -7.71
N LEU A 143 2.50 -2.36 -7.24
CA LEU A 143 2.54 -0.98 -7.71
C LEU A 143 3.83 -0.75 -8.51
N PRO A 144 3.84 -0.88 -9.84
CA PRO A 144 5.06 -0.77 -10.63
C PRO A 144 5.64 0.65 -10.54
N MET A 145 6.93 0.75 -10.27
CA MET A 145 7.68 2.02 -10.21
C MET A 145 7.16 3.05 -9.19
N GLY A 146 6.53 2.59 -8.10
CA GLY A 146 5.98 3.48 -7.08
C GLY A 146 4.72 4.22 -7.51
N GLY A 147 4.36 5.26 -6.81
CA GLY A 147 3.15 6.04 -7.07
C GLY A 147 2.49 6.56 -5.79
N GLU A 148 1.21 6.85 -5.86
CA GLU A 148 0.42 7.33 -4.74
C GLU A 148 -0.56 6.25 -4.28
N VAL A 149 -0.61 6.05 -2.97
CA VAL A 149 -1.57 5.15 -2.33
C VAL A 149 -2.31 5.91 -1.25
N ARG A 150 -3.61 5.91 -1.32
CA ARG A 150 -4.47 6.60 -0.38
C ARG A 150 -5.28 5.57 0.41
N VAL A 151 -5.12 5.61 1.74
CA VAL A 151 -5.84 4.73 2.66
C VAL A 151 -6.98 5.52 3.28
N PHE A 152 -8.20 5.03 3.16
CA PHE A 152 -9.40 5.60 3.75
C PHE A 152 -9.77 4.81 4.99
N ILE A 153 -9.76 5.48 6.13
CA ILE A 153 -10.01 4.90 7.45
C ILE A 153 -11.24 5.60 8.03
N PRO A 154 -12.22 4.88 8.60
CA PRO A 154 -13.36 5.51 9.27
C PRO A 154 -12.91 6.53 10.32
N SER A 155 -13.51 7.72 10.35
CA SER A 155 -13.14 8.79 11.30
C SER A 155 -13.36 8.42 12.76
N ALA A 156 -14.12 7.35 13.02
CA ALA A 156 -14.29 6.78 14.35
C ALA A 156 -12.99 6.14 14.91
N LEU A 157 -12.01 5.85 14.05
CA LEU A 157 -10.73 5.26 14.43
C LEU A 157 -9.68 6.35 14.61
N GLU A 158 -8.86 6.22 15.65
CA GLU A 158 -7.78 7.16 15.92
C GLU A 158 -6.59 6.88 14.97
N VAL A 159 -6.23 7.86 14.17
CA VAL A 159 -5.04 7.83 13.33
C VAL A 159 -3.82 8.15 14.17
N LEU A 160 -2.84 7.23 14.21
CA LEU A 160 -1.66 7.28 15.09
C LEU A 160 -0.39 7.77 14.37
N ILE A 161 -0.50 8.11 13.09
CA ILE A 161 0.63 8.54 12.27
C ILE A 161 0.53 10.03 11.96
N ASN A 162 1.68 10.67 11.72
CA ASN A 162 1.77 12.06 11.34
C ASN A 162 2.20 12.24 9.87
N GLU A 163 1.94 13.42 9.33
CA GLU A 163 2.48 13.82 8.04
C GLU A 163 4.01 13.82 8.07
N LYS A 164 4.61 13.39 6.96
CA LYS A 164 6.05 13.24 6.74
C LYS A 164 6.69 12.02 7.41
N ASP A 165 5.95 11.22 8.19
CA ASP A 165 6.48 9.97 8.73
C ASP A 165 6.77 8.97 7.62
N GLU A 166 7.85 8.20 7.78
CA GLU A 166 8.15 7.07 6.92
C GLU A 166 7.41 5.84 7.42
N VAL A 167 6.79 5.11 6.50
CA VAL A 167 6.06 3.88 6.79
C VAL A 167 6.67 2.71 6.05
N VAL A 168 6.69 1.59 6.73
CA VAL A 168 7.09 0.29 6.18
C VAL A 168 5.83 -0.58 6.06
N ALA A 169 5.66 -1.20 4.91
CA ALA A 169 4.53 -2.09 4.65
C ALA A 169 4.42 -3.17 5.73
N GLY A 170 3.23 -3.37 6.25
CA GLY A 170 2.96 -4.36 7.28
C GLY A 170 3.55 -4.07 8.68
N GLN A 171 4.22 -2.94 8.89
CA GLN A 171 4.83 -2.56 10.19
C GLN A 171 4.39 -1.19 10.67
N GLY A 172 4.30 -0.21 9.76
CA GLY A 172 3.87 1.15 10.10
C GLY A 172 2.41 1.17 10.53
N ILE A 173 2.13 1.46 11.78
CA ILE A 173 0.75 1.55 12.31
C ILE A 173 0.14 2.85 11.82
N LEU A 174 -0.99 2.77 11.11
CA LEU A 174 -1.75 3.92 10.65
C LEU A 174 -2.84 4.30 11.65
N ALA A 175 -3.57 3.32 12.18
CA ALA A 175 -4.65 3.56 13.13
C ALA A 175 -4.86 2.38 14.08
N GLY A 176 -5.42 2.66 15.25
CA GLY A 176 -5.85 1.68 16.23
C GLY A 176 -7.30 1.28 16.01
N ILE A 177 -7.62 -0.01 16.20
CA ILE A 177 -8.98 -0.53 16.22
C ILE A 177 -9.35 -0.72 17.70
N PRO A 178 -10.36 -0.02 18.23
CA PRO A 178 -10.76 -0.19 19.63
C PRO A 178 -11.24 -1.63 19.85
N THR A 179 -10.75 -2.22 20.94
CA THR A 179 -11.06 -3.59 21.34
C THR A 179 -12.44 -3.76 21.95
N ASP A 180 -13.14 -2.65 22.24
CA ASP A 180 -14.38 -2.61 23.04
C ASP A 180 -15.68 -2.85 22.24
N ILE A 181 -15.57 -3.50 21.06
CA ILE A 181 -16.76 -4.02 20.37
C ILE A 181 -16.82 -5.52 20.63
N GLU A 182 -16.77 -5.94 21.91
CA GLU A 182 -17.29 -7.24 22.31
C GLU A 182 -18.83 -7.17 22.33
N GLU A 183 -19.40 -7.98 21.48
CA GLU A 183 -20.75 -8.53 21.43
C GLU A 183 -21.81 -7.91 22.38
N LYS A 184 -22.74 -7.18 21.78
CA LYS A 184 -24.09 -7.06 22.33
C LYS A 184 -25.09 -7.75 21.45
#